data_746ce67c0dba64ef4acc1262aceff068
#
_entry.id   746ce67c0dba64ef4acc1262aceff068
#
_cell.length_a   1.000
_cell.length_b   1.000
_cell.length_c   1.000
_cell.angle_alpha   90.00
_cell.angle_beta   90.00
_cell.angle_gamma   90.00
#
_symmetry.space_group_name_H-M   'P 1'
#
loop_
_entity.id
_entity.type
_entity.pdbx_description
1 polymer ?
#
loop_
_entity_poly.entity_id
_entity_poly.type
_entity_poly.pdbx_seq_one_letter_code
_entity_poly.pdbx_strand_id
1 'polypeptide(L)'
;MTDQKAIPTVYMRGGTSKGLLFNKKDLPSDKQKLAKYLLAAMGSPDIRQIDGMGGATSVTSKVCIISKSSKENIDIDYFFAQVLVDEARVDYGPTCGNMLSAVGPFAIEQGLIEAKEGKTEVTIRSVNTGSIIQATIQTPNKKVKYSGDYKIAGVPGEGSPILLKFKNLVGGVTGKLLPTGNKISIIKG
;
A
#
# COMPACT_ATOMS: atom_id res chain seq x y z
N MET A 1 21.61 18.59 -19.18
CA MET A 1 20.64 17.60 -18.65
C MET A 1 20.67 17.72 -17.16
N THR A 2 19.54 17.80 -16.48
CA THR A 2 19.49 17.79 -15.01
C THR A 2 19.83 16.38 -14.51
N ASP A 3 20.63 16.28 -13.47
CA ASP A 3 20.99 15.03 -12.76
C ASP A 3 19.85 14.55 -11.82
N GLN A 4 18.76 15.31 -11.73
CA GLN A 4 17.56 15.00 -10.96
C GLN A 4 16.40 14.60 -11.87
N LYS A 5 15.55 13.71 -11.37
CA LYS A 5 14.32 13.28 -12.03
C LYS A 5 13.12 13.46 -11.11
N ALA A 6 12.16 14.29 -11.54
CA ALA A 6 10.88 14.39 -10.87
C ALA A 6 9.98 13.18 -11.21
N ILE A 7 9.35 12.58 -10.22
CA ILE A 7 8.40 11.47 -10.36
C ILE A 7 7.14 11.85 -9.57
N PRO A 8 5.96 11.90 -10.22
CA PRO A 8 4.71 12.17 -9.54
C PRO A 8 4.42 11.13 -8.45
N THR A 9 4.11 11.58 -7.26
CA THR A 9 3.79 10.70 -6.14
C THR A 9 2.78 11.36 -5.19
N VAL A 10 2.07 10.55 -4.44
CA VAL A 10 1.22 11.01 -3.32
C VAL A 10 1.79 10.44 -2.04
N TYR A 11 2.10 11.28 -1.05
CA TYR A 11 2.49 10.86 0.28
C TYR A 11 1.25 10.75 1.16
N MET A 12 0.95 9.57 1.65
CA MET A 12 -0.36 9.28 2.22
C MET A 12 -0.26 8.35 3.43
N ARG A 13 -1.14 8.56 4.41
CA ARG A 13 -1.36 7.61 5.48
C ARG A 13 -2.28 6.48 5.00
N GLY A 14 -1.94 5.25 5.35
CA GLY A 14 -2.80 4.08 5.23
C GLY A 14 -2.84 3.35 6.58
N GLY A 15 -4.01 3.30 7.24
CA GLY A 15 -4.12 2.75 8.60
C GLY A 15 -3.11 3.38 9.56
N THR A 16 -2.29 2.58 10.24
CA THR A 16 -1.20 3.01 11.13
C THR A 16 0.15 3.18 10.41
N SER A 17 0.17 3.14 9.10
CA SER A 17 1.37 3.32 8.28
C SER A 17 1.25 4.56 7.39
N LYS A 18 2.37 5.02 6.83
CA LYS A 18 2.40 6.04 5.80
C LYS A 18 3.52 5.74 4.80
N GLY A 19 3.36 6.22 3.58
CA GLY A 19 4.32 5.97 2.53
C GLY A 19 3.99 6.67 1.23
N LEU A 20 4.77 6.39 0.21
CA LEU A 20 4.63 6.93 -1.13
C LEU A 20 3.73 6.03 -1.98
N LEU A 21 2.77 6.63 -2.66
CA LEU A 21 1.92 5.95 -3.63
C LEU A 21 2.25 6.46 -5.02
N PHE A 22 2.63 5.56 -5.91
CA PHE A 22 2.98 5.86 -7.30
C PHE A 22 1.99 5.19 -8.26
N ASN A 23 1.71 5.86 -9.36
CA ASN A 23 1.16 5.18 -10.52
C ASN A 23 2.28 4.37 -11.19
N LYS A 24 2.04 3.11 -11.48
CA LYS A 24 3.02 2.21 -12.10
C LYS A 24 3.63 2.76 -13.40
N LYS A 25 2.85 3.50 -14.19
CA LYS A 25 3.30 4.10 -15.47
C LYS A 25 4.45 5.10 -15.32
N ASP A 26 4.60 5.71 -14.11
CA ASP A 26 5.58 6.74 -13.84
C ASP A 26 6.92 6.17 -13.35
N LEU A 27 6.96 4.85 -13.11
CA LEU A 27 8.13 4.14 -12.59
C LEU A 27 8.78 3.23 -13.65
N PRO A 28 10.09 2.94 -13.54
CA PRO A 28 10.75 2.00 -14.42
C PRO A 28 10.21 0.57 -14.23
N SER A 29 10.13 -0.19 -15.35
CA SER A 29 9.73 -1.60 -15.33
C SER A 29 10.87 -2.54 -14.90
N ASP A 30 12.11 -2.14 -15.09
CA ASP A 30 13.27 -2.90 -14.64
C ASP A 30 13.38 -2.87 -13.11
N LYS A 31 13.47 -4.06 -12.50
CA LYS A 31 13.46 -4.22 -11.04
C LYS A 31 14.66 -3.58 -10.34
N GLN A 32 15.84 -3.63 -10.93
CA GLN A 32 17.04 -3.06 -10.31
C GLN A 32 16.98 -1.53 -10.35
N LYS A 33 16.54 -0.98 -11.47
CA LYS A 33 16.33 0.45 -11.62
C LYS A 33 15.20 0.94 -10.70
N LEU A 34 14.12 0.19 -10.60
CA LEU A 34 13.03 0.46 -9.66
C LEU A 34 13.54 0.53 -8.21
N ALA A 35 14.30 -0.48 -7.76
CA ALA A 35 14.86 -0.50 -6.41
C ALA A 35 15.71 0.74 -6.12
N LYS A 36 16.57 1.15 -7.06
CA LYS A 36 17.37 2.38 -6.92
C LYS A 36 16.49 3.63 -6.75
N TYR A 37 15.39 3.73 -7.50
CA TYR A 37 14.46 4.86 -7.39
C TYR A 37 13.73 4.87 -6.04
N LEU A 38 13.30 3.69 -5.56
CA LEU A 38 12.61 3.58 -4.28
C LEU A 38 13.54 3.87 -3.10
N LEU A 39 14.78 3.40 -3.14
CA LEU A 39 15.81 3.72 -2.14
C LEU A 39 16.08 5.22 -2.08
N ALA A 40 16.31 5.85 -3.23
CA ALA A 40 16.53 7.30 -3.30
C ALA A 40 15.31 8.10 -2.83
N ALA A 41 14.09 7.71 -3.25
CA ALA A 41 12.86 8.39 -2.84
C ALA A 41 12.62 8.31 -1.32
N MET A 42 13.05 7.23 -0.68
CA MET A 42 12.93 7.05 0.77
C MET A 42 14.12 7.58 1.56
N GLY A 43 15.28 7.83 0.90
CA GLY A 43 16.51 8.24 1.58
C GLY A 43 17.21 7.09 2.29
N SER A 44 17.10 5.86 1.75
CA SER A 44 17.77 4.68 2.29
C SER A 44 19.04 4.33 1.51
N PRO A 45 20.07 3.77 2.17
CA PRO A 45 20.16 3.45 3.60
C PRO A 45 20.60 4.65 4.44
N ASP A 46 19.78 5.08 5.34
CA ASP A 46 20.08 6.03 6.43
C ASP A 46 19.04 5.86 7.53
N ILE A 47 19.46 5.72 8.78
CA ILE A 47 18.56 5.54 9.93
C ILE A 47 17.57 6.70 10.11
N ARG A 48 17.86 7.87 9.57
CA ARG A 48 16.99 9.06 9.58
C ARG A 48 16.24 9.26 8.27
N GLN A 49 16.69 8.60 7.19
CA GLN A 49 16.17 8.79 5.82
C GLN A 49 16.11 10.27 5.42
N ILE A 50 17.14 11.04 5.80
CA ILE A 50 17.13 12.52 5.75
C ILE A 50 17.08 13.08 4.33
N ASP A 51 17.66 12.39 3.34
CA ASP A 51 17.66 12.80 1.94
C ASP A 51 16.40 12.36 1.18
N GLY A 52 15.45 11.73 1.88
CA GLY A 52 14.24 11.22 1.26
C GLY A 52 12.97 11.53 2.04
N MET A 53 11.90 10.85 1.65
CA MET A 53 10.57 11.03 2.24
C MET A 53 10.23 9.94 3.28
N GLY A 54 11.17 9.05 3.59
CA GLY A 54 11.00 8.07 4.63
C GLY A 54 10.92 8.71 6.03
N GLY A 55 10.32 8.01 6.97
CA GLY A 55 10.13 8.51 8.35
C GLY A 55 10.90 7.69 9.38
N ALA A 56 12.03 7.09 9.01
CA ALA A 56 12.98 6.42 9.90
C ALA A 56 12.45 5.19 10.66
N THR A 57 11.31 4.64 10.25
CA THR A 57 10.74 3.42 10.82
C THR A 57 10.15 2.52 9.74
N SER A 58 9.97 1.24 10.04
CA SER A 58 9.35 0.29 9.10
C SER A 58 7.91 0.64 8.74
N VAL A 59 7.17 1.34 9.61
CA VAL A 59 5.79 1.76 9.35
C VAL A 59 5.70 3.05 8.54
N THR A 60 6.80 3.76 8.36
CA THR A 60 6.88 5.03 7.63
C THR A 60 7.82 4.98 6.41
N SER A 61 8.38 3.80 6.08
CA SER A 61 9.26 3.56 4.94
C SER A 61 8.63 2.56 3.96
N LYS A 62 7.48 2.94 3.40
CA LYS A 62 6.63 2.08 2.58
C LYS A 62 6.32 2.70 1.23
N VAL A 63 6.23 1.85 0.22
CA VAL A 63 5.85 2.26 -1.13
C VAL A 63 4.72 1.38 -1.66
N CYS A 64 3.75 2.01 -2.28
CA CYS A 64 2.67 1.36 -3.02
C CYS A 64 2.77 1.73 -4.49
N ILE A 65 2.83 0.74 -5.36
CA ILE A 65 2.83 0.93 -6.81
C ILE A 65 1.49 0.43 -7.33
N ILE A 66 0.73 1.32 -7.95
CA ILE A 66 -0.68 1.11 -8.24
C ILE A 66 -0.90 1.26 -9.74
N SER A 67 -1.69 0.36 -10.31
CA SER A 67 -2.12 0.44 -11.69
C SER A 67 -3.53 -0.13 -11.87
N LYS A 68 -4.21 0.29 -12.93
CA LYS A 68 -5.41 -0.39 -13.39
C LYS A 68 -5.05 -1.86 -13.69
N SER A 69 -5.91 -2.80 -13.30
CA SER A 69 -5.68 -4.22 -13.57
C SER A 69 -6.10 -4.57 -15.00
N SER A 70 -5.35 -5.50 -15.61
CA SER A 70 -5.75 -6.15 -16.87
C SER A 70 -6.53 -7.45 -16.63
N LYS A 71 -6.74 -7.85 -15.36
CA LYS A 71 -7.45 -9.07 -15.03
C LYS A 71 -8.94 -8.79 -14.91
N GLU A 72 -9.73 -9.72 -15.43
CA GLU A 72 -11.19 -9.68 -15.33
C GLU A 72 -11.65 -9.62 -13.87
N ASN A 73 -12.67 -8.80 -13.59
CA ASN A 73 -13.25 -8.59 -12.26
C ASN A 73 -12.28 -8.04 -11.19
N ILE A 74 -11.15 -7.48 -11.62
CA ILE A 74 -10.19 -6.78 -10.76
C ILE A 74 -10.03 -5.34 -11.28
N ASP A 75 -10.24 -4.37 -10.41
CA ASP A 75 -10.12 -2.97 -10.78
C ASP A 75 -8.66 -2.50 -10.73
N ILE A 76 -7.95 -2.84 -9.66
CA ILE A 76 -6.62 -2.32 -9.32
C ILE A 76 -5.64 -3.44 -9.00
N ASP A 77 -4.45 -3.33 -9.55
CA ASP A 77 -3.26 -4.05 -9.11
C ASP A 77 -2.49 -3.19 -8.10
N TYR A 78 -2.25 -3.75 -6.92
CA TYR A 78 -1.48 -3.17 -5.83
C TYR A 78 -0.20 -3.97 -5.63
N PHE A 79 0.95 -3.34 -5.88
CA PHE A 79 2.26 -3.91 -5.62
C PHE A 79 2.92 -3.14 -4.48
N PHE A 80 3.21 -3.84 -3.39
CA PHE A 80 3.81 -3.28 -2.19
C PHE A 80 5.32 -3.47 -2.18
N ALA A 81 6.05 -2.47 -1.71
CA ALA A 81 7.48 -2.53 -1.48
C ALA A 81 7.81 -1.98 -0.08
N GLN A 82 8.46 -2.79 0.74
CA GLN A 82 9.06 -2.34 1.99
C GLN A 82 10.49 -1.87 1.71
N VAL A 83 10.74 -0.59 1.84
CA VAL A 83 12.11 -0.06 1.76
C VAL A 83 12.74 -0.14 3.14
N LEU A 84 13.85 -0.86 3.27
CA LEU A 84 14.53 -0.98 4.55
C LEU A 84 15.20 0.36 4.88
N VAL A 85 15.18 0.72 6.17
CA VAL A 85 15.66 2.04 6.62
C VAL A 85 17.18 2.12 6.58
N ASP A 86 17.85 1.12 7.12
CA ASP A 86 19.30 1.04 7.37
C ASP A 86 20.06 0.13 6.39
N GLU A 87 19.34 -0.52 5.47
CA GLU A 87 19.92 -1.35 4.42
C GLU A 87 19.56 -0.84 3.03
N ALA A 88 20.50 -0.90 2.08
CA ALA A 88 20.24 -0.62 0.66
C ALA A 88 19.42 -1.73 -0.01
N ARG A 89 18.27 -2.07 0.55
CA ARG A 89 17.41 -3.18 0.13
C ARG A 89 15.94 -2.80 0.10
N VAL A 90 15.27 -3.27 -0.93
CA VAL A 90 13.80 -3.21 -1.06
C VAL A 90 13.24 -4.62 -1.00
N ASP A 91 12.35 -4.87 -0.05
CA ASP A 91 11.68 -6.16 0.09
C ASP A 91 10.31 -6.12 -0.60
N TYR A 92 10.13 -7.02 -1.56
CA TYR A 92 8.89 -7.20 -2.32
C TYR A 92 8.10 -8.44 -1.90
N GLY A 93 8.55 -9.18 -0.89
CA GLY A 93 7.89 -10.39 -0.40
C GLY A 93 6.58 -10.12 0.36
N PRO A 94 6.56 -9.16 1.31
CA PRO A 94 5.37 -8.92 2.11
C PRO A 94 4.27 -8.19 1.34
N THR A 95 3.07 -8.14 1.94
CA THR A 95 2.02 -7.17 1.63
C THR A 95 1.74 -6.32 2.87
N CYS A 96 1.06 -5.19 2.70
CA CYS A 96 0.75 -4.31 3.82
C CYS A 96 -0.75 -4.00 3.86
N GLY A 97 -1.46 -4.60 4.85
CA GLY A 97 -2.88 -4.36 5.06
C GLY A 97 -3.20 -2.90 5.41
N ASN A 98 -2.33 -2.24 6.18
CA ASN A 98 -2.49 -0.82 6.50
C ASN A 98 -2.48 0.06 5.24
N MET A 99 -1.46 -0.10 4.40
CA MET A 99 -1.34 0.70 3.16
C MET A 99 -2.43 0.40 2.14
N LEU A 100 -3.07 -0.77 2.18
CA LEU A 100 -4.22 -1.10 1.34
C LEU A 100 -5.37 -0.11 1.50
N SER A 101 -5.56 0.48 2.69
CA SER A 101 -6.61 1.48 2.91
C SER A 101 -6.40 2.77 2.10
N ALA A 102 -5.17 3.07 1.72
CA ALA A 102 -4.85 4.23 0.89
C ALA A 102 -5.02 3.96 -0.62
N VAL A 103 -5.06 2.70 -1.05
CA VAL A 103 -5.06 2.32 -2.47
C VAL A 103 -6.34 2.74 -3.19
N GLY A 104 -7.51 2.51 -2.59
CA GLY A 104 -8.79 2.90 -3.17
C GLY A 104 -8.94 4.42 -3.34
N PRO A 105 -8.72 5.22 -2.29
CA PRO A 105 -8.69 6.68 -2.41
C PRO A 105 -7.72 7.19 -3.48
N PHE A 106 -6.48 6.71 -3.48
CA PHE A 106 -5.51 7.06 -4.50
C PHE A 106 -6.00 6.74 -5.91
N ALA A 107 -6.55 5.53 -6.12
CA ALA A 107 -7.01 5.11 -7.44
C ALA A 107 -8.15 5.98 -7.98
N ILE A 108 -9.05 6.44 -7.11
CA ILE A 108 -10.14 7.36 -7.46
C ILE A 108 -9.56 8.74 -7.81
N GLU A 109 -8.72 9.32 -6.96
CA GLU A 109 -8.17 10.67 -7.16
C GLU A 109 -7.23 10.76 -8.36
N GLN A 110 -6.54 9.67 -8.69
CA GLN A 110 -5.69 9.58 -9.89
C GLN A 110 -6.48 9.20 -11.17
N GLY A 111 -7.81 9.11 -11.09
CA GLY A 111 -8.66 8.79 -12.24
C GLY A 111 -8.50 7.36 -12.78
N LEU A 112 -7.94 6.45 -11.98
CA LEU A 112 -7.86 5.03 -12.34
C LEU A 112 -9.23 4.35 -12.20
N ILE A 113 -10.06 4.84 -11.29
CA ILE A 113 -11.43 4.37 -10.99
C ILE A 113 -12.36 5.58 -10.98
N GLU A 114 -13.53 5.43 -11.60
CA GLU A 114 -14.60 6.42 -11.51
C GLU A 114 -15.35 6.27 -10.17
N ALA A 115 -15.48 7.36 -9.43
CA ALA A 115 -16.23 7.37 -8.18
C ALA A 115 -17.74 7.25 -8.42
N LYS A 116 -18.39 6.40 -7.64
CA LYS A 116 -19.85 6.31 -7.55
C LYS A 116 -20.37 7.26 -6.47
N GLU A 117 -21.66 7.62 -6.56
CA GLU A 117 -22.30 8.44 -5.53
C GLU A 117 -22.43 7.65 -4.20
N GLY A 118 -22.10 8.32 -3.10
CA GLY A 118 -22.18 7.80 -1.74
C GLY A 118 -21.05 6.85 -1.35
N LYS A 119 -20.87 5.76 -2.06
CA LYS A 119 -19.80 4.76 -1.80
C LYS A 119 -19.26 4.20 -3.10
N THR A 120 -17.95 4.01 -3.14
CA THR A 120 -17.25 3.34 -4.24
C THR A 120 -16.60 2.06 -3.75
N GLU A 121 -16.93 0.94 -4.36
CA GLU A 121 -16.26 -0.35 -4.13
C GLU A 121 -15.16 -0.52 -5.16
N VAL A 122 -13.98 -0.94 -4.70
CA VAL A 122 -12.80 -1.18 -5.52
C VAL A 122 -12.26 -2.57 -5.22
N THR A 123 -12.20 -3.42 -6.23
CA THR A 123 -11.61 -4.76 -6.13
C THR A 123 -10.11 -4.67 -6.41
N ILE A 124 -9.32 -4.91 -5.38
CA ILE A 124 -7.86 -4.78 -5.40
C ILE A 124 -7.23 -6.16 -5.37
N ARG A 125 -6.26 -6.40 -6.26
CA ARG A 125 -5.38 -7.56 -6.21
C ARG A 125 -4.02 -7.16 -5.64
N SER A 126 -3.60 -7.80 -4.56
CA SER A 126 -2.20 -7.74 -4.13
C SER A 126 -1.33 -8.54 -5.12
N VAL A 127 -0.44 -7.86 -5.82
CA VAL A 127 0.50 -8.52 -6.76
C VAL A 127 1.51 -9.40 -6.03
N ASN A 128 1.87 -9.01 -4.79
CA ASN A 128 2.83 -9.74 -3.96
C ASN A 128 2.32 -11.14 -3.54
N THR A 129 1.04 -11.22 -3.18
CA THR A 129 0.46 -12.45 -2.58
C THR A 129 -0.63 -13.11 -3.42
N GLY A 130 -1.12 -12.42 -4.45
CA GLY A 130 -2.28 -12.88 -5.24
C GLY A 130 -3.63 -12.68 -4.54
N SER A 131 -3.65 -12.20 -3.30
CA SER A 131 -4.88 -12.00 -2.53
C SER A 131 -5.79 -10.96 -3.17
N ILE A 132 -7.09 -11.18 -3.08
CA ILE A 132 -8.13 -10.26 -3.55
C ILE A 132 -8.79 -9.58 -2.36
N ILE A 133 -8.86 -8.28 -2.42
CA ILE A 133 -9.42 -7.42 -1.38
C ILE A 133 -10.51 -6.54 -2.01
N GLN A 134 -11.65 -6.44 -1.38
CA GLN A 134 -12.69 -5.48 -1.72
C GLN A 134 -12.61 -4.31 -0.74
N ALA A 135 -12.31 -3.13 -1.25
CA ALA A 135 -12.27 -1.89 -0.49
C ALA A 135 -13.54 -1.09 -0.72
N THR A 136 -14.18 -0.60 0.35
CA THR A 136 -15.32 0.31 0.27
C THR A 136 -14.91 1.69 0.78
N ILE A 137 -14.97 2.68 -0.10
CA ILE A 137 -14.56 4.08 0.14
C ILE A 137 -15.81 4.96 0.21
N GLN A 138 -15.87 5.88 1.16
CA GLN A 138 -16.94 6.88 1.23
C GLN A 138 -16.70 7.94 0.16
N THR A 139 -17.66 8.12 -0.74
CA THR A 139 -17.55 9.02 -1.89
C THR A 139 -18.81 9.86 -2.12
N PRO A 140 -19.25 10.65 -1.12
CA PRO A 140 -20.35 11.59 -1.32
C PRO A 140 -19.98 12.61 -2.40
N ASN A 141 -20.94 12.96 -3.24
CA ASN A 141 -20.74 13.83 -4.40
C ASN A 141 -19.63 13.33 -5.35
N LYS A 142 -19.44 12.00 -5.43
CA LYS A 142 -18.40 11.36 -6.24
C LYS A 142 -16.96 11.81 -5.92
N LYS A 143 -16.70 12.22 -4.68
CA LYS A 143 -15.39 12.63 -4.20
C LYS A 143 -15.00 11.83 -2.98
N VAL A 144 -13.71 11.48 -2.86
CA VAL A 144 -13.20 10.78 -1.67
C VAL A 144 -13.43 11.63 -0.42
N LYS A 145 -14.07 11.03 0.58
CA LYS A 145 -14.26 11.67 1.88
C LYS A 145 -13.17 11.20 2.83
N TYR A 146 -12.33 12.11 3.30
CA TYR A 146 -11.27 11.82 4.29
C TYR A 146 -11.69 12.13 5.73
N SER A 147 -12.49 13.18 5.92
CA SER A 147 -13.00 13.57 7.25
C SER A 147 -14.04 12.58 7.76
N GLY A 148 -14.06 12.32 9.06
CA GLY A 148 -15.01 11.44 9.71
C GLY A 148 -14.68 11.32 11.19
N ASP A 149 -15.41 10.48 11.89
CA ASP A 149 -15.33 10.25 13.34
C ASP A 149 -14.78 8.85 13.69
N TYR A 150 -14.30 8.10 12.68
CA TYR A 150 -13.81 6.76 12.89
C TYR A 150 -12.39 6.76 13.44
N LYS A 151 -12.19 6.09 14.57
CA LYS A 151 -10.91 5.94 15.26
C LYS A 151 -10.33 4.56 15.06
N ILE A 152 -9.02 4.49 14.90
CA ILE A 152 -8.27 3.22 14.93
C ILE A 152 -7.16 3.30 15.98
N ALA A 153 -6.88 2.19 16.63
CA ALA A 153 -5.78 2.11 17.59
C ALA A 153 -4.44 2.47 16.93
N GLY A 154 -3.61 3.25 17.62
CA GLY A 154 -2.30 3.69 17.14
C GLY A 154 -2.33 4.94 16.26
N VAL A 155 -3.48 5.57 16.03
CA VAL A 155 -3.62 6.85 15.32
C VAL A 155 -4.34 7.85 16.22
N PRO A 156 -3.74 9.01 16.52
CA PRO A 156 -4.37 10.00 17.43
C PRO A 156 -5.58 10.73 16.82
N GLY A 157 -5.68 10.80 15.48
CA GLY A 157 -6.75 11.49 14.78
C GLY A 157 -7.90 10.57 14.39
N GLU A 158 -8.94 11.18 13.86
CA GLU A 158 -10.14 10.53 13.31
C GLU A 158 -10.15 10.65 11.79
N GLY A 159 -10.99 9.85 11.11
CA GLY A 159 -11.13 9.92 9.66
C GLY A 159 -12.34 9.16 9.15
N SER A 160 -12.54 9.24 7.86
CA SER A 160 -13.58 8.45 7.19
C SER A 160 -13.22 6.96 7.21
N PRO A 161 -14.16 6.05 7.54
CA PRO A 161 -13.89 4.65 7.54
C PRO A 161 -13.68 4.11 6.13
N ILE A 162 -12.68 3.26 5.97
CA ILE A 162 -12.45 2.47 4.77
C ILE A 162 -12.54 0.99 5.16
N LEU A 163 -13.55 0.30 4.64
CA LEU A 163 -13.75 -1.11 4.92
C LEU A 163 -12.94 -1.94 3.92
N LEU A 164 -12.10 -2.84 4.45
CA LEU A 164 -11.35 -3.81 3.65
C LEU A 164 -11.87 -5.22 3.93
N LYS A 165 -12.43 -5.86 2.92
CA LYS A 165 -12.88 -7.24 2.97
C LYS A 165 -11.89 -8.12 2.22
N PHE A 166 -11.17 -8.95 2.95
CA PHE A 166 -10.23 -9.91 2.38
C PHE A 166 -10.96 -11.18 1.97
N LYS A 167 -10.73 -11.62 0.74
CA LYS A 167 -11.16 -12.93 0.25
C LYS A 167 -9.95 -13.87 0.35
N ASN A 168 -10.18 -15.08 0.91
CA ASN A 168 -9.15 -16.13 1.00
C ASN A 168 -7.88 -15.70 1.76
N LEU A 169 -8.03 -15.43 3.06
CA LEU A 169 -6.89 -15.19 3.95
C LEU A 169 -6.16 -16.51 4.22
N VAL A 170 -5.00 -16.65 3.59
CA VAL A 170 -4.05 -17.75 3.84
C VAL A 170 -2.65 -17.19 4.07
N GLY A 171 -1.83 -17.88 4.83
CA GLY A 171 -0.43 -17.49 5.03
C GLY A 171 0.33 -17.52 3.71
N GLY A 172 1.02 -16.42 3.37
CA GLY A 172 1.77 -16.29 2.11
C GLY A 172 2.85 -17.36 1.90
N VAL A 173 3.40 -17.89 2.99
CA VAL A 173 4.44 -18.95 2.97
C VAL A 173 3.81 -20.34 3.04
N THR A 174 2.80 -20.52 3.91
CA THR A 174 2.23 -21.85 4.19
C THR A 174 1.04 -22.22 3.31
N GLY A 175 0.42 -21.23 2.64
CA GLY A 175 -0.81 -21.42 1.88
C GLY A 175 -2.02 -21.84 2.72
N LYS A 176 -1.91 -21.79 4.05
CA LYS A 176 -2.94 -22.25 4.99
C LYS A 176 -3.31 -21.15 5.99
N LEU A 177 -4.57 -21.09 6.39
CA LEU A 177 -5.04 -20.20 7.46
C LEU A 177 -4.43 -20.59 8.81
N LEU A 178 -4.31 -21.90 9.06
CA LEU A 178 -3.67 -22.50 10.23
C LEU A 178 -2.45 -23.30 9.76
N PRO A 179 -1.23 -22.73 9.82
CA PRO A 179 -0.02 -23.36 9.28
C PRO A 179 0.25 -24.76 9.81
N THR A 180 0.00 -24.99 11.12
CA THR A 180 0.16 -26.29 11.77
C THR A 180 -1.06 -27.20 11.67
N GLY A 181 -2.19 -26.68 11.15
CA GLY A 181 -3.50 -27.34 11.19
C GLY A 181 -4.20 -27.25 12.56
N ASN A 182 -3.53 -26.73 13.59
CA ASN A 182 -4.05 -26.62 14.95
C ASN A 182 -4.53 -25.20 15.25
N LYS A 183 -5.62 -25.07 16.03
CA LYS A 183 -6.12 -23.76 16.51
C LYS A 183 -5.16 -23.09 17.51
N ILE A 184 -4.35 -23.89 18.19
CA ILE A 184 -3.36 -23.46 19.18
C ILE A 184 -2.04 -24.14 18.84
N SER A 185 -0.95 -23.37 18.81
CA SER A 185 0.42 -23.87 18.69
C SER A 185 1.20 -23.52 19.94
N ILE A 186 1.90 -24.50 20.52
CA ILE A 186 2.79 -24.30 21.67
C ILE A 186 4.19 -24.02 21.13
N ILE A 187 4.71 -22.83 21.42
CA ILE A 187 6.09 -22.48 21.11
C ILE A 187 6.91 -22.79 22.36
N LYS A 188 7.83 -23.75 22.26
CA LYS A 188 8.80 -24.01 23.32
C LYS A 188 9.89 -22.96 23.18
N GLY A 189 10.12 -22.16 24.23
CA GLY A 189 11.24 -21.23 24.36
C GLY A 189 12.52 -21.96 24.73
#